data_003bd5edad4d799445e486f29bdc8af1
#
_entry.id   003bd5edad4d799445e486f29bdc8af1
#
_cell.length_a   1.000
_cell.length_b   1.000
_cell.length_c   1.000
_cell.angle_alpha   90.00
_cell.angle_beta   90.00
_cell.angle_gamma   90.00
#
_symmetry.space_group_name_H-M   'P 1'
#
loop_
_entity.id
_entity.type
_entity.pdbx_description
1 polymer ?
#
loop_
_entity_poly.entity_id
_entity_poly.type
_entity_poly.pdbx_seq_one_letter_code
_entity_poly.pdbx_strand_id
1 'polypeptide(L)'
;MQFPFAIVLLTGFLRSIPRDYEEAAMIDGCGPFRILTSIIIPMCKPGIVTVCMISAMAAWNEYPVALVMVTDPTKATLPVGLANLYEIQRYATDWGALFAALVLALIPTVILFIVGQKQLVQGLSVGGVKG
;
A
#
# COMPACT_ATOMS: atom_id res chain seq x y z
N MET A 1 0.29 -4.43 10.54
CA MET A 1 -0.54 -5.58 10.08
C MET A 1 -1.51 -5.10 9.02
N GLN A 2 -1.28 -5.46 7.73
CA GLN A 2 -2.07 -4.97 6.58
C GLN A 2 -3.01 -6.04 5.99
N PHE A 3 -2.84 -7.32 6.40
CA PHE A 3 -3.60 -8.43 5.83
C PHE A 3 -5.13 -8.31 5.93
N PRO A 4 -5.73 -7.93 7.08
CA PRO A 4 -7.18 -7.83 7.16
C PRO A 4 -7.75 -6.80 6.19
N PHE A 5 -7.10 -5.65 6.05
CA PHE A 5 -7.50 -4.60 5.12
C PHE A 5 -7.39 -5.08 3.65
N ALA A 6 -6.27 -5.72 3.30
CA ALA A 6 -6.06 -6.26 1.96
C ALA A 6 -7.13 -7.30 1.59
N ILE A 7 -7.46 -8.21 2.51
CA ILE A 7 -8.49 -9.24 2.30
C ILE A 7 -9.86 -8.59 2.08
N VAL A 8 -10.26 -7.65 2.92
CA VAL A 8 -11.56 -6.96 2.79
C VAL A 8 -11.65 -6.22 1.46
N LEU A 9 -10.61 -5.45 1.11
CA LEU A 9 -10.61 -4.69 -0.13
C LEU A 9 -10.65 -5.59 -1.36
N LEU A 10 -9.78 -6.61 -1.44
CA LEU A 10 -9.74 -7.53 -2.58
C LEU A 10 -11.02 -8.36 -2.68
N THR A 11 -11.61 -8.76 -1.55
CA THR A 11 -12.91 -9.45 -1.55
C THR A 11 -14.01 -8.57 -2.11
N GLY A 12 -13.99 -7.27 -1.79
CA GLY A 12 -14.93 -6.30 -2.38
C GLY A 12 -14.80 -6.22 -3.90
N PHE A 13 -13.55 -6.16 -4.40
CA PHE A 13 -13.29 -6.17 -5.85
C PHE A 13 -13.74 -7.47 -6.52
N LEU A 14 -13.40 -8.62 -5.95
CA LEU A 14 -13.80 -9.92 -6.50
C LEU A 14 -15.33 -10.03 -6.58
N ARG A 15 -16.05 -9.58 -5.56
CA ARG A 15 -17.53 -9.58 -5.54
C ARG A 15 -18.17 -8.62 -6.54
N SER A 16 -17.44 -7.60 -7.00
CA SER A 16 -17.94 -6.65 -7.98
C SER A 16 -17.84 -7.15 -9.42
N ILE A 17 -17.09 -8.24 -9.65
CA ILE A 17 -16.98 -8.86 -10.97
C ILE A 17 -18.25 -9.67 -11.25
N PRO A 18 -18.98 -9.41 -12.35
CA PRO A 18 -20.13 -10.20 -12.76
C PRO A 18 -19.72 -11.67 -13.02
N ARG A 19 -20.53 -12.60 -12.56
CA ARG A 19 -20.29 -14.04 -12.77
C ARG A 19 -20.35 -14.46 -14.24
N ASP A 20 -21.03 -13.68 -15.05
CA ASP A 20 -21.18 -13.91 -16.50
C ASP A 20 -19.82 -14.10 -17.20
N TYR A 21 -18.76 -13.42 -16.73
CA TYR A 21 -17.41 -13.60 -17.28
C TYR A 21 -16.81 -14.98 -16.97
N GLU A 22 -17.08 -15.52 -15.80
CA GLU A 22 -16.64 -16.87 -15.41
C GLU A 22 -17.43 -17.93 -16.18
N GLU A 23 -18.75 -17.74 -16.29
CA GLU A 23 -19.66 -18.65 -16.99
C GLU A 23 -19.34 -18.70 -18.49
N ALA A 24 -19.13 -17.55 -19.13
CA ALA A 24 -18.73 -17.48 -20.53
C ALA A 24 -17.41 -18.21 -20.79
N ALA A 25 -16.42 -18.00 -19.91
CA ALA A 25 -15.13 -18.67 -20.02
C ALA A 25 -15.21 -20.19 -19.81
N MET A 26 -16.13 -20.68 -18.94
CA MET A 26 -16.38 -22.11 -18.78
C MET A 26 -17.00 -22.72 -20.04
N ILE A 27 -17.92 -22.00 -20.69
CA ILE A 27 -18.51 -22.41 -21.98
C ILE A 27 -17.43 -22.52 -23.06
N ASP A 28 -16.45 -21.60 -23.07
CA ASP A 28 -15.29 -21.62 -23.97
C ASP A 28 -14.26 -22.72 -23.62
N GLY A 29 -14.53 -23.56 -22.61
CA GLY A 29 -13.68 -24.66 -22.20
C GLY A 29 -12.45 -24.24 -21.36
N CYS A 30 -12.44 -23.04 -20.80
CA CYS A 30 -11.36 -22.59 -19.94
C CYS A 30 -11.40 -23.33 -18.59
N GLY A 31 -10.28 -23.89 -18.18
CA GLY A 31 -10.12 -24.42 -16.82
C GLY A 31 -10.05 -23.32 -15.73
N PRO A 32 -10.31 -23.65 -14.46
CA PRO A 32 -10.42 -22.66 -13.39
C PRO A 32 -9.15 -21.83 -13.19
N PHE A 33 -7.98 -22.42 -13.37
CA PHE A 33 -6.70 -21.69 -13.28
C PHE A 33 -6.55 -20.66 -14.40
N ARG A 34 -6.99 -20.96 -15.60
CA ARG A 34 -6.96 -20.04 -16.75
C ARG A 34 -7.97 -18.89 -16.55
N ILE A 35 -9.15 -19.19 -16.02
CA ILE A 35 -10.15 -18.16 -15.65
C ILE A 35 -9.54 -17.19 -14.64
N LEU A 36 -8.92 -17.70 -13.58
CA LEU A 36 -8.30 -16.88 -12.54
C LEU A 36 -7.21 -15.97 -13.12
N THR A 37 -6.27 -16.53 -13.90
CA THR A 37 -5.09 -15.77 -14.35
C THR A 37 -5.36 -14.86 -15.54
N SER A 38 -6.25 -15.25 -16.46
CA SER A 38 -6.48 -14.51 -17.70
C SER A 38 -7.69 -13.57 -17.64
N ILE A 39 -8.60 -13.76 -16.68
CA ILE A 39 -9.81 -12.95 -16.57
C ILE A 39 -9.88 -12.24 -15.23
N ILE A 40 -9.89 -12.99 -14.11
CA ILE A 40 -10.16 -12.42 -12.80
C ILE A 40 -9.03 -11.51 -12.32
N ILE A 41 -7.77 -11.96 -12.38
CA ILE A 41 -6.61 -11.15 -11.93
C ILE A 41 -6.48 -9.84 -12.73
N PRO A 42 -6.57 -9.82 -14.06
CA PRO A 42 -6.57 -8.58 -14.85
C PRO A 42 -7.72 -7.63 -14.48
N MET A 43 -8.92 -8.15 -14.25
CA MET A 43 -10.06 -7.34 -13.82
C MET A 43 -9.88 -6.78 -12.39
N CYS A 44 -9.22 -7.51 -11.50
CA CYS A 44 -8.88 -7.06 -10.15
C CYS A 44 -7.65 -6.14 -10.08
N LYS A 45 -6.97 -5.88 -11.21
CA LYS A 45 -5.73 -5.10 -11.24
C LYS A 45 -5.82 -3.77 -10.48
N PRO A 46 -6.88 -2.94 -10.60
CA PRO A 46 -6.99 -1.71 -9.83
C PRO A 46 -6.97 -1.95 -8.30
N GLY A 47 -7.69 -2.99 -7.84
CA GLY A 47 -7.71 -3.37 -6.43
C GLY A 47 -6.36 -3.87 -5.93
N ILE A 48 -5.68 -4.69 -6.72
CA ILE A 48 -4.34 -5.20 -6.40
C ILE A 48 -3.35 -4.03 -6.29
N VAL A 49 -3.34 -3.12 -7.26
CA VAL A 49 -2.47 -1.93 -7.22
C VAL A 49 -2.76 -1.08 -6.00
N THR A 50 -4.04 -0.86 -5.67
CA THR A 50 -4.42 -0.10 -4.47
C THR A 50 -3.88 -0.73 -3.19
N VAL A 51 -4.04 -2.05 -3.01
CA VAL A 51 -3.50 -2.77 -1.86
C VAL A 51 -1.99 -2.67 -1.80
N CYS A 52 -1.30 -2.89 -2.92
CA CYS A 52 0.16 -2.79 -2.99
C CYS A 52 0.65 -1.39 -2.60
N MET A 53 -0.01 -0.34 -3.08
CA MET A 53 0.36 1.04 -2.75
C MET A 53 0.16 1.38 -1.29
N ILE A 54 -1.01 1.06 -0.73
CA ILE A 54 -1.30 1.30 0.69
C ILE A 54 -0.32 0.52 1.56
N SER A 55 -0.02 -0.73 1.19
CA SER A 55 0.95 -1.55 1.91
C SER A 55 2.38 -1.00 1.82
N ALA A 56 2.78 -0.50 0.65
CA ALA A 56 4.08 0.14 0.47
C ALA A 56 4.22 1.43 1.29
N MET A 57 3.18 2.28 1.29
CA MET A 57 3.15 3.50 2.11
C MET A 57 3.22 3.18 3.60
N ALA A 58 2.50 2.16 4.06
CA ALA A 58 2.52 1.77 5.46
C ALA A 58 3.86 1.11 5.87
N ALA A 59 4.49 0.34 4.99
CA ALA A 59 5.81 -0.20 5.22
C ALA A 59 6.89 0.90 5.25
N TRP A 60 6.76 1.92 4.39
CA TRP A 60 7.66 3.07 4.38
C TRP A 60 7.58 3.89 5.67
N ASN A 61 6.38 4.05 6.23
CA ASN A 61 6.12 4.81 7.46
C ASN A 61 6.15 3.94 8.72
N GLU A 62 6.67 2.69 8.63
CA GLU A 62 6.73 1.80 9.80
C GLU A 62 7.75 2.32 10.81
N TYR A 63 7.25 2.66 12.02
CA TYR A 63 8.05 3.19 13.11
C TYR A 63 8.04 2.31 14.37
N PRO A 64 6.86 1.91 14.93
CA PRO A 64 6.81 1.26 16.23
C PRO A 64 7.53 -0.10 16.26
N VAL A 65 7.33 -0.92 15.23
CA VAL A 65 7.98 -2.24 15.17
C VAL A 65 9.46 -2.08 14.90
N ALA A 66 9.85 -1.19 13.99
CA ALA A 66 11.25 -0.92 13.68
C ALA A 66 12.01 -0.38 14.91
N LEU A 67 11.38 0.49 15.71
CA LEU A 67 11.97 1.03 16.92
C LEU A 67 12.33 -0.06 17.95
N VAL A 68 11.47 -1.08 18.08
CA VAL A 68 11.67 -2.15 19.06
C VAL A 68 12.60 -3.26 18.54
N MET A 69 12.52 -3.55 17.23
CA MET A 69 13.20 -4.71 16.65
C MET A 69 14.61 -4.39 16.14
N VAL A 70 14.87 -3.14 15.75
CA VAL A 70 16.17 -2.73 15.20
C VAL A 70 17.03 -2.16 16.32
N THR A 71 17.96 -2.98 16.82
CA THR A 71 18.90 -2.59 17.89
C THR A 71 20.18 -1.93 17.36
N ASP A 72 20.50 -2.12 16.08
CA ASP A 72 21.69 -1.55 15.43
C ASP A 72 21.34 -0.17 14.82
N PRO A 73 21.91 0.93 15.33
CA PRO A 73 21.61 2.28 14.82
C PRO A 73 21.94 2.46 13.33
N THR A 74 22.89 1.69 12.79
CA THR A 74 23.28 1.79 11.37
C THR A 74 22.26 1.18 10.42
N LYS A 75 21.32 0.39 10.94
CA LYS A 75 20.24 -0.26 10.21
C LYS A 75 18.86 0.36 10.50
N ALA A 76 18.85 1.48 11.19
CA ALA A 76 17.62 2.17 11.53
C ALA A 76 16.82 2.53 10.27
N THR A 77 15.48 2.32 10.33
CA THR A 77 14.60 2.80 9.28
C THR A 77 14.52 4.33 9.29
N LEU A 78 14.10 4.92 8.18
CA LEU A 78 14.03 6.38 8.07
C LEU A 78 13.16 7.02 9.18
N PRO A 79 11.97 6.51 9.54
CA PRO A 79 11.20 7.05 10.65
C PRO A 79 11.91 6.96 12.01
N VAL A 80 12.62 5.87 12.28
CA VAL A 80 13.42 5.72 13.51
C VAL A 80 14.60 6.68 13.51
N GLY A 81 15.29 6.82 12.38
CA GLY A 81 16.38 7.78 12.22
C GLY A 81 15.94 9.23 12.44
N LEU A 82 14.77 9.59 11.93
CA LEU A 82 14.16 10.91 12.14
C LEU A 82 13.80 11.16 13.62
N ALA A 83 13.25 10.16 14.30
CA ALA A 83 12.94 10.27 15.71
C ALA A 83 14.22 10.45 16.56
N ASN A 84 15.27 9.69 16.24
CA ASN A 84 16.57 9.84 16.90
C ASN A 84 17.21 11.22 16.61
N LEU A 85 17.11 11.70 15.38
CA LEU A 85 17.58 13.04 15.02
C LEU A 85 16.82 14.11 15.81
N TYR A 86 15.49 13.99 15.94
CA TYR A 86 14.68 14.90 16.72
C TYR A 86 15.11 14.92 18.21
N GLU A 87 15.36 13.78 18.82
CA GLU A 87 15.82 13.70 20.21
C GLU A 87 17.21 14.34 20.39
N ILE A 88 18.13 14.14 19.46
CA ILE A 88 19.46 14.80 19.48
C ILE A 88 19.30 16.32 19.34
N GLN A 89 18.45 16.76 18.42
CA GLN A 89 18.20 18.17 18.12
C GLN A 89 17.50 18.91 19.29
N ARG A 90 16.90 18.20 20.19
CA ARG A 90 16.29 18.77 21.40
C ARG A 90 17.29 19.52 22.29
N TYR A 91 18.58 19.17 22.16
CA TYR A 91 19.68 19.77 22.94
C TYR A 91 20.65 20.60 22.09
N ALA A 92 20.67 20.45 20.76
CA ALA A 92 21.61 21.12 19.86
C ALA A 92 20.91 21.55 18.56
N THR A 93 20.28 22.66 18.58
CA THR A 93 19.27 23.18 17.63
C THR A 93 19.77 23.36 16.18
N ASP A 94 19.83 22.29 15.38
CA ASP A 94 19.92 22.40 13.92
C ASP A 94 18.57 22.00 13.27
N TRP A 95 17.62 22.90 13.33
CA TRP A 95 16.29 22.76 12.74
C TRP A 95 16.37 22.57 11.21
N GLY A 96 17.40 23.12 10.56
CA GLY A 96 17.60 22.97 9.11
C GLY A 96 17.79 21.51 8.70
N ALA A 97 18.65 20.78 9.40
CA ALA A 97 18.89 19.36 9.14
C ALA A 97 17.62 18.53 9.37
N LEU A 98 16.88 18.81 10.43
CA LEU A 98 15.63 18.11 10.73
C LEU A 98 14.57 18.33 9.64
N PHE A 99 14.33 19.58 9.23
CA PHE A 99 13.37 19.88 8.16
C PHE A 99 13.79 19.29 6.82
N ALA A 100 15.08 19.32 6.49
CA ALA A 100 15.59 18.70 5.26
C ALA A 100 15.34 17.19 5.26
N ALA A 101 15.60 16.50 6.38
CA ALA A 101 15.34 15.07 6.52
C ALA A 101 13.85 14.73 6.44
N LEU A 102 12.96 15.55 7.02
CA LEU A 102 11.51 15.39 6.90
C LEU A 102 11.04 15.55 5.44
N VAL A 103 11.55 16.53 4.71
CA VAL A 103 11.23 16.69 3.28
C VAL A 103 11.68 15.49 2.47
N LEU A 104 12.89 14.98 2.71
CA LEU A 104 13.38 13.77 2.03
C LEU A 104 12.51 12.54 2.34
N ALA A 105 12.03 12.40 3.58
CA ALA A 105 11.13 11.32 3.98
C ALA A 105 9.76 11.41 3.29
N LEU A 106 9.29 12.61 2.98
CA LEU A 106 8.01 12.86 2.32
C LEU A 106 8.03 12.53 0.82
N ILE A 107 9.17 12.68 0.14
CA ILE A 107 9.30 12.52 -1.32
C ILE A 107 8.76 11.18 -1.83
N PRO A 108 9.17 10.00 -1.30
CA PRO A 108 8.67 8.73 -1.80
C PRO A 108 7.15 8.56 -1.62
N THR A 109 6.61 9.05 -0.51
CA THR A 109 5.16 9.00 -0.24
C THR A 109 4.39 9.85 -1.26
N VAL A 110 4.87 11.06 -1.56
CA VAL A 110 4.26 11.96 -2.56
C VAL A 110 4.34 11.35 -3.96
N ILE A 111 5.48 10.77 -4.33
CA ILE A 111 5.64 10.09 -5.63
C ILE A 111 4.66 8.93 -5.76
N LEU A 112 4.57 8.05 -4.75
CA LEU A 112 3.62 6.95 -4.73
C LEU A 112 2.18 7.45 -4.87
N PHE A 113 1.83 8.52 -4.16
CA PHE A 113 0.50 9.11 -4.24
C PHE A 113 0.20 9.66 -5.65
N ILE A 114 1.11 10.46 -6.23
CA ILE A 114 0.92 11.04 -7.58
C ILE A 114 0.75 9.95 -8.63
N VAL A 115 1.57 8.91 -8.58
CA VAL A 115 1.52 7.79 -9.54
C VAL A 115 0.24 6.97 -9.38
N GLY A 116 -0.23 6.79 -8.15
CA GLY A 116 -1.30 5.85 -7.84
C GLY A 116 -2.66 6.46 -7.52
N GLN A 117 -2.79 7.78 -7.48
CA GLN A 117 -4.05 8.45 -7.08
C GLN A 117 -5.26 7.97 -7.89
N LYS A 118 -5.11 7.70 -9.19
CA LYS A 118 -6.21 7.21 -10.04
C LYS A 118 -6.69 5.83 -9.59
N GLN A 119 -5.76 4.93 -9.32
CA GLN A 119 -6.06 3.57 -8.84
C GLN A 119 -6.61 3.59 -7.41
N LEU A 120 -6.10 4.47 -6.55
CA LEU A 120 -6.59 4.64 -5.19
C LEU A 120 -8.07 5.06 -5.19
N VAL A 121 -8.44 6.07 -6.00
CA VAL A 121 -9.83 6.54 -6.10
C VAL A 121 -10.74 5.46 -6.66
N GLN A 122 -10.33 4.75 -7.72
CA GLN A 122 -11.10 3.63 -8.27
C GLN A 122 -11.24 2.48 -7.27
N GLY A 123 -10.15 2.18 -6.54
CA GLY A 123 -10.13 1.12 -5.55
C GLY A 123 -11.05 1.38 -4.37
N LEU A 124 -11.05 2.58 -3.85
CA LEU A 124 -11.87 2.95 -2.70
C LEU A 124 -13.37 3.10 -3.06
N SER A 125 -13.67 3.53 -4.29
CA SER A 125 -15.07 3.69 -4.73
C SER A 125 -15.80 2.35 -4.89
N VAL A 126 -15.12 1.29 -5.32
CA VAL A 126 -15.71 -0.06 -5.45
C VAL A 126 -15.87 -0.75 -4.09
N GLY A 127 -14.96 -0.51 -3.13
CA GLY A 127 -15.02 -1.07 -1.79
C GLY A 127 -15.97 -0.35 -0.82
N GLY A 128 -16.39 0.88 -1.14
CA GLY A 128 -17.09 1.77 -0.22
C GLY A 128 -18.57 2.03 -0.49
N VAL A 129 -19.12 1.62 -1.62
CA VAL A 129 -20.51 1.93 -1.98
C VAL A 129 -21.32 0.68 -2.29
N LYS A 130 -21.94 0.13 -1.27
CA LYS A 130 -23.28 -0.44 -1.32
C LYS A 130 -24.02 0.08 -0.09
N GLY A 131 -24.52 1.30 -0.17
CA GLY A 131 -25.66 1.75 0.59
C GLY A 131 -26.86 1.63 -0.31
#